data_7ddfdaae715066abeb391c6967256619
#
_entry.id   7ddfdaae715066abeb391c6967256619
#
_cell.length_a   1.000
_cell.length_b   1.000
_cell.length_c   1.000
_cell.angle_alpha   90.00
_cell.angle_beta   90.00
_cell.angle_gamma   90.00
#
_symmetry.space_group_name_H-M   'P 1'
#
loop_
_entity.id
_entity.type
_entity.pdbx_description
1 polymer ?
#
loop_
_entity_poly.entity_id
_entity_poly.type
_entity_poly.pdbx_seq_one_letter_code
_entity_poly.pdbx_strand_id
1 'polypeptide(L)'
;MSGMNRRELLFGGASLAALGCAAAYTKVMRSKDIVRTTGPEIGAFVPKRDLEGLGHPMEQYAKIGNVTLSRLILGGNMIGGWAHCRDMRFYDKLVKAYFADERVFRNFRIAEACGVNTILTNPALMRFINRYWREEGGKIKFISDCGYRGDVIKGAIVSVENGASMVYFHGGIADHTALVKRDWKPFREYLDEARKLGVPVGIGCHSLQTVKFCVEHDCLPDFWMKTVHRVDYPTAHLGEDKKKSPVGLGVHDNRFVDCDRQEVFDYMATRPEPWIAFKVLGAGIEHPKDAFPISWNGGADFICCGMYDYQLVEDVNVSNAYFANGLPSRARPWHG
;
A
#
# COMPACT_ATOMS: atom_id res chain seq x y z
N MET A 1 61.97 7.14 20.66
CA MET A 1 60.92 6.23 20.16
C MET A 1 59.60 6.66 20.80
N SER A 2 58.80 7.46 20.09
CA SER A 2 57.56 7.98 20.61
C SER A 2 56.43 7.00 20.31
N GLY A 3 55.77 6.56 21.37
CA GLY A 3 54.68 5.58 21.28
C GLY A 3 53.45 6.17 20.64
N MET A 4 52.96 5.54 19.63
CA MET A 4 51.71 5.84 18.96
C MET A 4 50.54 5.56 19.91
N ASN A 5 49.61 6.49 20.02
CA ASN A 5 48.49 6.45 20.96
C ASN A 5 47.41 5.49 20.46
N ARG A 6 46.82 4.68 21.32
CA ARG A 6 45.79 3.67 21.04
C ARG A 6 44.54 4.24 20.31
N ARG A 7 44.33 5.53 20.33
CA ARG A 7 43.23 6.18 19.60
C ARG A 7 43.47 6.30 18.08
N GLU A 8 44.73 6.38 17.66
CA GLU A 8 45.04 6.51 16.22
C GLU A 8 44.93 5.15 15.47
N LEU A 9 45.04 4.04 16.16
CA LEU A 9 44.84 2.70 15.59
C LEU A 9 43.38 2.35 15.33
N LEU A 10 42.44 2.98 16.01
CA LEU A 10 41.00 2.71 15.85
C LEU A 10 40.36 3.49 14.68
N PHE A 11 40.93 4.62 14.28
CA PHE A 11 40.40 5.44 13.17
C PHE A 11 41.00 5.09 11.80
N GLY A 12 42.21 4.52 11.74
CA GLY A 12 42.84 4.11 10.49
C GLY A 12 42.26 2.82 9.89
N GLY A 13 41.77 1.91 10.74
CA GLY A 13 41.21 0.63 10.30
C GLY A 13 39.79 0.73 9.72
N ALA A 14 38.97 1.63 10.25
CA ALA A 14 37.60 1.81 9.81
C ALA A 14 37.48 2.45 8.41
N SER A 15 38.39 3.36 8.05
CA SER A 15 38.45 3.99 6.74
C SER A 15 38.82 3.05 5.60
N LEU A 16 39.75 2.13 5.85
CA LEU A 16 40.17 1.17 4.83
C LEU A 16 39.16 0.03 4.61
N ALA A 17 38.47 -0.41 5.66
CA ALA A 17 37.40 -1.39 5.57
C ALA A 17 36.16 -0.83 4.85
N ALA A 18 35.79 0.43 5.11
CA ALA A 18 34.68 1.09 4.44
C ALA A 18 34.95 1.33 2.94
N LEU A 19 36.18 1.70 2.59
CA LEU A 19 36.59 1.84 1.19
C LEU A 19 36.72 0.48 0.47
N GLY A 20 37.15 -0.57 1.17
CA GLY A 20 37.20 -1.93 0.64
C GLY A 20 35.81 -2.52 0.40
N CYS A 21 34.85 -2.29 1.30
CA CYS A 21 33.46 -2.71 1.12
C CYS A 21 32.75 -1.94 -0.02
N ALA A 22 32.96 -0.63 -0.13
CA ALA A 22 32.43 0.16 -1.23
C ALA A 22 33.01 -0.23 -2.59
N ALA A 23 34.30 -0.50 -2.65
CA ALA A 23 34.97 -0.98 -3.88
C ALA A 23 34.61 -2.42 -4.23
N ALA A 24 34.34 -3.30 -3.23
CA ALA A 24 33.84 -4.64 -3.46
C ALA A 24 32.37 -4.62 -3.93
N TYR A 25 31.54 -3.71 -3.37
CA TYR A 25 30.15 -3.54 -3.79
C TYR A 25 30.03 -3.02 -5.23
N THR A 26 30.88 -2.07 -5.63
CA THR A 26 30.95 -1.58 -7.01
C THR A 26 31.52 -2.60 -8.01
N LYS A 27 32.34 -3.56 -7.54
CA LYS A 27 32.96 -4.55 -8.42
C LYS A 27 32.08 -5.75 -8.74
N VAL A 28 30.98 -5.95 -8.00
CA VAL A 28 30.06 -7.11 -8.16
C VAL A 28 28.93 -6.82 -9.15
N MET A 29 28.64 -5.56 -9.46
CA MET A 29 27.54 -5.19 -10.34
C MET A 29 28.03 -4.98 -11.78
N ARG A 30 28.14 -6.06 -12.56
CA ARG A 30 28.27 -5.94 -14.01
C ARG A 30 26.94 -5.47 -14.61
N SER A 31 26.96 -4.58 -15.60
CA SER A 31 25.75 -4.03 -16.21
C SER A 31 24.74 -5.08 -16.71
N LYS A 32 25.22 -6.27 -17.08
CA LYS A 32 24.41 -7.41 -17.51
C LYS A 32 23.64 -8.12 -16.37
N ASP A 33 24.03 -7.86 -15.12
CA ASP A 33 23.40 -8.44 -13.93
C ASP A 33 22.37 -7.50 -13.31
N ILE A 34 22.09 -6.38 -13.98
CA ILE A 34 21.18 -5.33 -13.52
C ILE A 34 19.99 -5.26 -14.48
N VAL A 35 18.79 -5.27 -13.93
CA VAL A 35 17.54 -4.99 -14.65
C VAL A 35 17.12 -3.58 -14.29
N ARG A 36 16.90 -2.74 -15.30
CA ARG A 36 16.37 -1.39 -15.09
C ARG A 36 14.85 -1.45 -14.95
N THR A 37 14.33 -0.70 -14.02
CA THR A 37 12.89 -0.59 -13.80
C THR A 37 12.26 0.23 -14.92
N THR A 38 11.23 -0.31 -15.44
CA THR A 38 10.24 0.08 -16.43
C THR A 38 10.28 1.45 -17.12
N GLY A 39 10.26 1.41 -18.44
CA GLY A 39 10.00 2.51 -19.34
C GLY A 39 11.27 3.06 -20.01
N PRO A 40 11.11 3.92 -21.02
CA PRO A 40 12.22 4.48 -21.79
C PRO A 40 13.11 5.43 -20.98
N GLU A 41 12.68 5.80 -19.77
CA GLU A 41 13.44 6.67 -18.88
C GLU A 41 14.18 5.86 -17.81
N ILE A 42 15.34 6.35 -17.42
CA ILE A 42 16.22 5.72 -16.43
C ILE A 42 15.50 5.62 -15.09
N GLY A 43 15.14 4.41 -14.70
CA GLY A 43 14.64 4.08 -13.36
C GLY A 43 15.74 3.52 -12.46
N ALA A 44 15.39 3.23 -11.22
CA ALA A 44 16.24 2.51 -10.29
C ALA A 44 16.61 1.13 -10.85
N PHE A 45 17.78 0.62 -10.50
CA PHE A 45 18.23 -0.68 -10.97
C PHE A 45 17.96 -1.79 -9.94
N VAL A 46 17.73 -3.01 -10.43
CA VAL A 46 17.47 -4.20 -9.60
C VAL A 46 18.43 -5.31 -10.01
N PRO A 47 19.10 -5.99 -9.07
CA PRO A 47 19.86 -7.20 -9.35
C PRO A 47 18.94 -8.31 -9.89
N LYS A 48 19.38 -9.04 -10.90
CA LYS A 48 18.60 -10.14 -11.51
C LYS A 48 18.11 -11.17 -10.49
N ARG A 49 18.92 -11.50 -9.48
CA ARG A 49 18.56 -12.45 -8.41
C ARG A 49 17.32 -12.02 -7.64
N ASP A 50 17.02 -10.72 -7.57
CA ASP A 50 15.87 -10.17 -6.84
C ASP A 50 14.57 -10.33 -7.66
N LEU A 51 14.68 -10.69 -8.94
CA LEU A 51 13.58 -10.97 -9.85
C LEU A 51 13.54 -12.45 -10.28
N GLU A 52 14.30 -13.31 -9.58
CA GLU A 52 14.29 -14.74 -9.89
C GLU A 52 12.89 -15.32 -9.78
N GLY A 53 12.47 -16.07 -10.79
CA GLY A 53 11.12 -16.63 -10.88
C GLY A 53 10.03 -15.68 -11.39
N LEU A 54 10.33 -14.42 -11.68
CA LEU A 54 9.37 -13.52 -12.34
C LEU A 54 9.15 -13.98 -13.79
N GLY A 55 7.90 -14.31 -14.13
CA GLY A 55 7.52 -14.67 -15.50
C GLY A 55 7.63 -13.47 -16.44
N HIS A 56 6.91 -12.40 -16.11
CA HIS A 56 6.98 -11.07 -16.74
C HIS A 56 6.46 -10.01 -15.77
N PRO A 57 6.84 -8.74 -15.94
CA PRO A 57 6.27 -7.64 -15.17
C PRO A 57 4.75 -7.55 -15.35
N MET A 58 4.05 -6.98 -14.38
CA MET A 58 2.62 -6.71 -14.49
C MET A 58 2.33 -5.79 -15.68
N GLU A 59 1.33 -6.15 -16.48
CA GLU A 59 0.89 -5.39 -17.65
C GLU A 59 -0.53 -4.84 -17.48
N GLN A 60 -1.23 -5.25 -16.42
CA GLN A 60 -2.60 -4.82 -16.17
C GLN A 60 -2.62 -3.53 -15.37
N TYR A 61 -2.95 -2.47 -16.09
CA TYR A 61 -3.10 -1.11 -15.57
C TYR A 61 -4.52 -0.59 -15.80
N ALA A 62 -4.93 0.37 -15.00
CA ALA A 62 -6.20 1.06 -15.13
C ALA A 62 -6.07 2.50 -14.61
N LYS A 63 -7.08 3.33 -14.87
CA LYS A 63 -7.05 4.75 -14.46
C LYS A 63 -8.08 5.04 -13.38
N ILE A 64 -7.71 5.91 -12.45
CA ILE A 64 -8.62 6.66 -11.61
C ILE A 64 -8.37 8.13 -11.92
N GLY A 65 -9.35 8.79 -12.52
CA GLY A 65 -9.14 10.12 -13.08
C GLY A 65 -8.02 10.13 -14.12
N ASN A 66 -7.02 10.95 -13.93
CA ASN A 66 -5.84 11.07 -14.80
C ASN A 66 -4.65 10.19 -14.38
N VAL A 67 -4.79 9.39 -13.32
CA VAL A 67 -3.69 8.60 -12.76
C VAL A 67 -3.78 7.14 -13.20
N THR A 68 -2.77 6.65 -13.89
CA THR A 68 -2.64 5.24 -14.29
C THR A 68 -1.96 4.43 -13.18
N LEU A 69 -2.62 3.39 -12.69
CA LEU A 69 -2.19 2.51 -11.61
C LEU A 69 -2.05 1.08 -12.11
N SER A 70 -1.08 0.33 -11.59
CA SER A 70 -1.11 -1.13 -11.68
C SER A 70 -2.30 -1.67 -10.86
N ARG A 71 -2.96 -2.73 -11.35
CA ARG A 71 -4.11 -3.32 -10.63
C ARG A 71 -3.72 -3.96 -9.28
N LEU A 72 -2.44 -4.26 -9.08
CA LEU A 72 -1.85 -4.57 -7.78
C LEU A 72 -1.06 -3.35 -7.28
N ILE A 73 -1.33 -2.92 -6.06
CA ILE A 73 -0.76 -1.73 -5.42
C ILE A 73 0.02 -2.16 -4.18
N LEU A 74 1.23 -1.64 -4.00
CA LEU A 74 2.06 -1.88 -2.82
C LEU A 74 1.47 -1.15 -1.60
N GLY A 75 1.18 -1.88 -0.52
CA GLY A 75 0.73 -1.31 0.74
C GLY A 75 1.89 -0.92 1.66
N GLY A 76 1.90 0.32 2.13
CA GLY A 76 2.99 0.88 2.94
C GLY A 76 2.92 0.61 4.44
N ASN A 77 1.86 -0.02 4.96
CA ASN A 77 1.69 -0.22 6.40
C ASN A 77 2.81 -1.03 7.06
N MET A 78 3.37 -2.01 6.34
CA MET A 78 4.52 -2.78 6.83
C MET A 78 5.77 -1.90 6.94
N ILE A 79 6.03 -1.09 5.93
CA ILE A 79 7.16 -0.15 5.90
C ILE A 79 7.04 0.87 7.03
N GLY A 80 5.82 1.35 7.30
CA GLY A 80 5.54 2.31 8.36
C GLY A 80 5.60 1.73 9.78
N GLY A 81 5.51 0.40 9.93
CA GLY A 81 5.35 -0.26 11.22
C GLY A 81 3.92 -0.13 11.77
N TRP A 82 2.92 -0.07 10.88
CA TRP A 82 1.49 -0.03 11.22
C TRP A 82 0.77 -1.32 10.84
N ALA A 83 1.52 -2.28 10.33
CA ALA A 83 0.99 -3.60 10.04
C ALA A 83 0.73 -4.35 11.36
N HIS A 84 -0.34 -5.10 11.37
CA HIS A 84 -0.70 -5.98 12.46
C HIS A 84 -1.14 -7.32 11.87
N CYS A 85 -0.88 -8.39 12.61
CA CYS A 85 -1.16 -9.75 12.20
C CYS A 85 -1.93 -10.44 13.31
N ARG A 86 -3.26 -10.44 13.19
CA ARG A 86 -4.16 -11.11 14.13
C ARG A 86 -3.85 -10.71 15.60
N ASP A 87 -3.66 -11.67 16.48
CA ASP A 87 -3.31 -11.51 17.88
C ASP A 87 -1.79 -11.52 18.15
N MET A 88 -0.97 -11.53 17.09
CA MET A 88 0.50 -11.46 17.22
C MET A 88 0.95 -10.10 17.74
N ARG A 89 1.27 -10.03 19.02
CA ARG A 89 1.89 -8.86 19.61
C ARG A 89 3.28 -8.64 19.02
N PHE A 90 3.73 -7.41 18.97
CA PHE A 90 5.06 -7.03 18.45
C PHE A 90 5.28 -7.21 16.95
N TYR A 91 4.27 -7.65 16.19
CA TYR A 91 4.40 -7.79 14.74
C TYR A 91 4.73 -6.45 14.06
N ASP A 92 4.10 -5.37 14.48
CA ASP A 92 4.37 -4.00 14.07
C ASP A 92 5.86 -3.62 14.23
N LYS A 93 6.45 -3.97 15.38
CA LYS A 93 7.88 -3.72 15.67
C LYS A 93 8.79 -4.60 14.83
N LEU A 94 8.41 -5.86 14.62
CA LEU A 94 9.18 -6.79 13.78
C LEU A 94 9.25 -6.30 12.34
N VAL A 95 8.11 -5.96 11.73
CA VAL A 95 8.11 -5.47 10.34
C VAL A 95 8.80 -4.12 10.23
N LYS A 96 8.67 -3.26 11.24
CA LYS A 96 9.39 -1.99 11.27
C LYS A 96 10.91 -2.17 11.32
N ALA A 97 11.38 -3.14 12.09
CA ALA A 97 12.79 -3.49 12.14
C ALA A 97 13.30 -4.14 10.83
N TYR A 98 12.44 -4.91 10.17
CA TYR A 98 12.73 -5.47 8.85
C TYR A 98 12.94 -4.41 7.79
N PHE A 99 12.06 -3.41 7.72
CA PHE A 99 12.09 -2.32 6.75
C PHE A 99 12.99 -1.16 7.22
N ALA A 100 14.29 -1.42 7.38
CA ALA A 100 15.30 -0.36 7.43
C ALA A 100 15.41 0.34 6.06
N ASP A 101 15.98 1.54 6.02
CA ASP A 101 15.99 2.43 4.84
C ASP A 101 16.39 1.73 3.54
N GLU A 102 17.49 0.98 3.54
CA GLU A 102 17.95 0.25 2.34
C GLU A 102 16.94 -0.81 1.87
N ARG A 103 16.27 -1.47 2.81
CA ARG A 103 15.27 -2.48 2.46
C ARG A 103 13.98 -1.86 1.94
N VAL A 104 13.63 -0.66 2.38
CA VAL A 104 12.53 0.12 1.79
C VAL A 104 12.82 0.42 0.33
N PHE A 105 14.01 0.90 0.02
CA PHE A 105 14.40 1.20 -1.36
C PHE A 105 14.49 -0.06 -2.22
N ARG A 106 15.04 -1.14 -1.67
CA ARG A 106 15.01 -2.44 -2.37
C ARG A 106 13.58 -2.90 -2.68
N ASN A 107 12.66 -2.75 -1.73
CA ASN A 107 11.25 -3.10 -1.94
C ASN A 107 10.63 -2.27 -3.08
N PHE A 108 10.91 -0.97 -3.13
CA PHE A 108 10.43 -0.10 -4.22
C PHE A 108 11.02 -0.47 -5.57
N ARG A 109 12.35 -0.74 -5.62
CA ARG A 109 13.03 -1.17 -6.86
C ARG A 109 12.42 -2.45 -7.43
N ILE A 110 12.22 -3.45 -6.58
CA ILE A 110 11.61 -4.72 -6.98
C ILE A 110 10.18 -4.52 -7.42
N ALA A 111 9.39 -3.72 -6.69
CA ALA A 111 8.01 -3.42 -7.07
C ALA A 111 7.92 -2.81 -8.48
N GLU A 112 8.72 -1.78 -8.76
CA GLU A 112 8.78 -1.16 -10.09
C GLU A 112 9.24 -2.14 -11.18
N ALA A 113 10.29 -2.93 -10.90
CA ALA A 113 10.77 -3.94 -11.84
C ALA A 113 9.73 -5.04 -12.13
N CYS A 114 8.89 -5.35 -11.16
CA CYS A 114 7.74 -6.23 -11.31
C CYS A 114 6.51 -5.54 -11.96
N GLY A 115 6.59 -4.26 -12.32
CA GLY A 115 5.50 -3.51 -12.94
C GLY A 115 4.47 -2.94 -11.96
N VAL A 116 4.71 -3.06 -10.64
CA VAL A 116 3.89 -2.41 -9.61
C VAL A 116 4.33 -0.95 -9.49
N ASN A 117 3.54 -0.05 -10.05
CA ASN A 117 3.93 1.35 -10.23
C ASN A 117 3.43 2.30 -9.12
N THR A 118 2.81 1.76 -8.06
CA THR A 118 2.13 2.60 -7.07
C THR A 118 2.29 2.02 -5.66
N ILE A 119 2.59 2.91 -4.71
CA ILE A 119 2.48 2.63 -3.27
C ILE A 119 1.33 3.42 -2.66
N LEU A 120 0.57 2.79 -1.77
CA LEU A 120 -0.47 3.43 -0.98
C LEU A 120 -0.05 3.43 0.50
N THR A 121 0.07 4.61 1.11
CA THR A 121 0.58 4.72 2.46
C THR A 121 0.25 6.05 3.15
N ASN A 122 0.66 6.15 4.41
CA ASN A 122 0.53 7.35 5.23
C ASN A 122 1.56 8.42 4.84
N PRO A 123 1.23 9.72 4.98
CA PRO A 123 2.16 10.83 4.74
C PRO A 123 3.51 10.72 5.47
N ALA A 124 3.58 10.01 6.58
CA ALA A 124 4.83 9.81 7.31
C ALA A 124 5.93 9.12 6.48
N LEU A 125 5.56 8.38 5.41
CA LEU A 125 6.51 7.74 4.50
C LEU A 125 6.96 8.61 3.32
N MET A 126 6.42 9.81 3.14
CA MET A 126 6.80 10.71 2.04
C MET A 126 8.31 10.92 1.94
N ARG A 127 9.00 11.01 3.08
CA ARG A 127 10.46 11.17 3.12
C ARG A 127 11.21 10.05 2.40
N PHE A 128 10.75 8.79 2.51
CA PHE A 128 11.36 7.64 1.81
C PHE A 128 11.07 7.69 0.33
N ILE A 129 9.81 8.01 -0.05
CA ILE A 129 9.38 8.09 -1.44
C ILE A 129 10.13 9.22 -2.14
N ASN A 130 10.20 10.41 -1.55
CA ASN A 130 10.94 11.56 -2.10
C ASN A 130 12.44 11.30 -2.21
N ARG A 131 13.04 10.60 -1.23
CA ARG A 131 14.44 10.18 -1.31
C ARG A 131 14.65 9.18 -2.46
N TYR A 132 13.78 8.18 -2.56
CA TYR A 132 13.84 7.19 -3.62
C TYR A 132 13.76 7.82 -5.02
N TRP A 133 12.84 8.75 -5.23
CA TRP A 133 12.76 9.49 -6.50
C TRP A 133 14.03 10.28 -6.80
N ARG A 134 14.56 11.00 -5.82
CA ARG A 134 15.72 11.87 -5.98
C ARG A 134 17.04 11.11 -6.06
N GLU A 135 17.22 10.10 -5.21
CA GLU A 135 18.51 9.44 -5.01
C GLU A 135 18.69 8.25 -5.95
N GLU A 136 17.61 7.58 -6.32
CA GLU A 136 17.66 6.37 -7.14
C GLU A 136 16.94 6.49 -8.49
N GLY A 137 16.30 7.63 -8.78
CA GLY A 137 15.58 7.85 -10.02
C GLY A 137 14.30 7.01 -10.16
N GLY A 138 13.76 6.49 -9.05
CA GLY A 138 12.50 5.74 -9.03
C GLY A 138 11.32 6.57 -9.50
N LYS A 139 10.23 5.89 -9.89
CA LYS A 139 9.03 6.50 -10.47
C LYS A 139 7.74 6.07 -9.77
N ILE A 140 7.84 5.26 -8.70
CA ILE A 140 6.68 4.75 -7.97
C ILE A 140 5.74 5.89 -7.57
N LYS A 141 4.46 5.78 -7.93
CA LYS A 141 3.45 6.77 -7.57
C LYS A 141 3.04 6.63 -6.11
N PHE A 142 2.58 7.70 -5.53
CA PHE A 142 2.16 7.73 -4.13
C PHE A 142 0.67 8.06 -4.00
N ILE A 143 -0.10 7.17 -3.36
CA ILE A 143 -1.46 7.43 -2.89
C ILE A 143 -1.40 7.65 -1.37
N SER A 144 -1.86 8.81 -0.90
CA SER A 144 -1.83 9.15 0.53
C SER A 144 -3.15 8.86 1.24
N ASP A 145 -3.09 8.24 2.42
CA ASP A 145 -4.23 8.07 3.32
C ASP A 145 -4.60 9.35 4.11
N CYS A 146 -3.87 10.43 3.94
CA CYS A 146 -4.07 11.71 4.59
C CYS A 146 -4.10 11.68 6.13
N GLY A 147 -3.70 10.59 6.76
CA GLY A 147 -3.72 10.42 8.23
C GLY A 147 -2.67 11.27 8.97
N TYR A 148 -2.58 12.56 8.64
CA TYR A 148 -1.60 13.47 9.21
C TYR A 148 -2.08 14.07 10.53
N ARG A 149 -1.61 13.52 11.65
CA ARG A 149 -1.94 14.01 13.01
C ARG A 149 -3.45 14.19 13.27
N GLY A 150 -4.27 13.40 12.59
CA GLY A 150 -5.73 13.45 12.72
C GLY A 150 -6.43 14.50 11.85
N ASP A 151 -5.69 15.34 11.14
CA ASP A 151 -6.21 16.34 10.20
C ASP A 151 -6.03 15.86 8.76
N VAL A 152 -7.12 15.36 8.18
CA VAL A 152 -7.11 14.76 6.84
C VAL A 152 -7.01 15.80 5.72
N ILE A 153 -7.52 17.02 5.92
CA ILE A 153 -7.42 18.10 4.93
C ILE A 153 -5.98 18.56 4.84
N LYS A 154 -5.37 18.86 5.98
CA LYS A 154 -3.95 19.19 6.03
C LYS A 154 -3.09 18.05 5.51
N GLY A 155 -3.47 16.80 5.82
CA GLY A 155 -2.83 15.61 5.30
C GLY A 155 -2.86 15.54 3.77
N ALA A 156 -3.98 15.88 3.14
CA ALA A 156 -4.11 15.95 1.70
C ALA A 156 -3.19 17.02 1.09
N ILE A 157 -3.25 18.24 1.62
CA ILE A 157 -2.41 19.36 1.17
C ILE A 157 -0.93 18.99 1.22
N VAL A 158 -0.45 18.59 2.40
CA VAL A 158 0.97 18.22 2.60
C VAL A 158 1.37 17.05 1.69
N SER A 159 0.48 16.08 1.47
CA SER A 159 0.78 14.93 0.62
C SER A 159 0.93 15.33 -0.85
N VAL A 160 0.03 16.16 -1.37
CA VAL A 160 0.09 16.62 -2.78
C VAL A 160 1.31 17.54 -3.00
N GLU A 161 1.61 18.43 -2.06
CA GLU A 161 2.84 19.24 -2.09
C GLU A 161 4.12 18.39 -2.11
N ASN A 162 4.06 17.16 -1.58
CA ASN A 162 5.15 16.19 -1.58
C ASN A 162 4.99 15.10 -2.66
N GLY A 163 4.20 15.34 -3.70
CA GLY A 163 4.12 14.51 -4.89
C GLY A 163 3.12 13.36 -4.85
N ALA A 164 2.17 13.36 -3.90
CA ALA A 164 1.08 12.39 -3.95
C ALA A 164 0.26 12.57 -5.23
N SER A 165 0.06 11.47 -5.95
CA SER A 165 -0.74 11.45 -7.18
C SER A 165 -2.24 11.32 -6.92
N MET A 166 -2.61 10.82 -5.74
CA MET A 166 -3.99 10.65 -5.27
C MET A 166 -4.03 10.75 -3.75
N VAL A 167 -5.17 11.11 -3.20
CA VAL A 167 -5.39 11.24 -1.76
C VAL A 167 -6.72 10.61 -1.36
N TYR A 168 -6.83 10.11 -0.12
CA TYR A 168 -8.11 9.65 0.39
C TYR A 168 -8.28 9.92 1.89
N PHE A 169 -9.50 10.13 2.32
CA PHE A 169 -9.89 10.29 3.71
C PHE A 169 -9.53 9.03 4.49
N HIS A 170 -8.69 9.13 5.52
CA HIS A 170 -8.16 7.99 6.26
C HIS A 170 -9.24 7.09 6.84
N GLY A 171 -9.17 5.79 6.56
CA GLY A 171 -10.24 4.82 6.89
C GLY A 171 -10.66 4.79 8.35
N GLY A 172 -9.72 4.76 9.29
CA GLY A 172 -10.06 4.75 10.72
C GLY A 172 -10.72 6.04 11.20
N ILE A 173 -10.32 7.20 10.62
CA ILE A 173 -10.96 8.49 10.92
C ILE A 173 -12.35 8.54 10.29
N ALA A 174 -12.50 8.02 9.07
CA ALA A 174 -13.78 7.93 8.38
C ALA A 174 -14.80 7.10 9.16
N ASP A 175 -14.41 5.89 9.57
CA ASP A 175 -15.27 5.01 10.36
C ASP A 175 -15.70 5.66 11.68
N HIS A 176 -14.77 6.30 12.38
CA HIS A 176 -15.11 7.03 13.62
C HIS A 176 -16.07 8.19 13.35
N THR A 177 -15.85 8.94 12.30
CA THR A 177 -16.67 10.11 11.92
C THR A 177 -18.08 9.69 11.53
N ALA A 178 -18.20 8.64 10.70
CA ALA A 178 -19.50 8.14 10.23
C ALA A 178 -20.29 7.41 11.33
N LEU A 179 -19.62 6.51 12.07
CA LEU A 179 -20.34 5.53 12.90
C LEU A 179 -20.43 5.93 14.38
N VAL A 180 -19.46 6.70 14.87
CA VAL A 180 -19.45 7.18 16.26
C VAL A 180 -20.00 8.59 16.36
N LYS A 181 -19.43 9.53 15.58
CA LYS A 181 -19.87 10.92 15.59
C LYS A 181 -21.18 11.14 14.84
N ARG A 182 -21.55 10.25 13.91
CA ARG A 182 -22.70 10.40 13.02
C ARG A 182 -22.71 11.77 12.29
N ASP A 183 -21.54 12.23 11.87
CA ASP A 183 -21.36 13.53 11.23
C ASP A 183 -20.82 13.35 9.81
N TRP A 184 -21.60 13.81 8.83
CA TRP A 184 -21.23 13.75 7.41
C TRP A 184 -20.45 14.99 6.93
N LYS A 185 -20.53 16.10 7.67
CA LYS A 185 -19.95 17.39 7.25
C LYS A 185 -18.43 17.31 7.02
N PRO A 186 -17.63 16.62 7.85
CA PRO A 186 -16.19 16.48 7.60
C PRO A 186 -15.86 15.76 6.28
N PHE A 187 -16.73 14.85 5.80
CA PHE A 187 -16.51 14.19 4.50
C PHE A 187 -16.74 15.19 3.36
N ARG A 188 -17.81 15.98 3.43
CA ARG A 188 -18.10 17.02 2.42
C ARG A 188 -16.97 18.03 2.38
N GLU A 189 -16.59 18.57 3.53
CA GLU A 189 -15.50 19.54 3.64
C GLU A 189 -14.19 18.99 3.06
N TYR A 190 -13.84 17.73 3.41
CA TYR A 190 -12.66 17.08 2.86
C TYR A 190 -12.72 16.95 1.33
N LEU A 191 -13.84 16.48 0.78
CA LEU A 191 -14.00 16.32 -0.66
C LEU A 191 -13.87 17.65 -1.39
N ASP A 192 -14.52 18.71 -0.86
CA ASP A 192 -14.50 20.04 -1.44
C ASP A 192 -13.10 20.66 -1.41
N GLU A 193 -12.36 20.51 -0.30
CA GLU A 193 -11.02 21.06 -0.18
C GLU A 193 -9.97 20.23 -0.93
N ALA A 194 -10.02 18.90 -0.82
CA ALA A 194 -9.04 18.03 -1.48
C ALA A 194 -9.16 18.06 -3.02
N ARG A 195 -10.37 18.20 -3.58
CA ARG A 195 -10.57 18.33 -5.04
C ARG A 195 -9.91 19.56 -5.63
N LYS A 196 -9.73 20.63 -4.85
CA LYS A 196 -9.01 21.85 -5.28
C LYS A 196 -7.52 21.57 -5.56
N LEU A 197 -6.98 20.47 -5.04
CA LEU A 197 -5.60 20.07 -5.26
C LEU A 197 -5.34 19.45 -6.65
N GLY A 198 -6.39 19.18 -7.44
CA GLY A 198 -6.29 18.69 -8.81
C GLY A 198 -5.88 17.22 -8.97
N VAL A 199 -6.02 16.42 -7.91
CA VAL A 199 -5.76 14.97 -7.89
C VAL A 199 -7.04 14.21 -7.56
N PRO A 200 -7.18 12.92 -7.95
CA PRO A 200 -8.31 12.08 -7.53
C PRO A 200 -8.41 11.97 -6.01
N VAL A 201 -9.64 12.10 -5.49
CA VAL A 201 -9.95 12.15 -4.07
C VAL A 201 -10.83 10.98 -3.67
N GLY A 202 -10.33 10.13 -2.77
CA GLY A 202 -11.02 8.95 -2.27
C GLY A 202 -11.57 9.09 -0.86
N ILE A 203 -12.35 8.08 -0.45
CA ILE A 203 -12.71 7.82 0.93
C ILE A 203 -12.30 6.38 1.27
N GLY A 204 -11.52 6.21 2.33
CA GLY A 204 -11.17 4.91 2.90
C GLY A 204 -12.11 4.52 4.03
N CYS A 205 -12.39 3.24 4.17
CA CYS A 205 -13.19 2.72 5.29
C CYS A 205 -12.94 1.23 5.53
N HIS A 206 -13.08 0.83 6.78
CA HIS A 206 -13.07 -0.58 7.16
C HIS A 206 -14.50 -1.13 7.18
N SER A 207 -15.44 -0.36 7.71
CA SER A 207 -16.86 -0.73 7.80
C SER A 207 -17.60 -0.48 6.48
N LEU A 208 -18.49 -1.40 6.09
CA LEU A 208 -19.42 -1.20 4.99
C LEU A 208 -20.46 -0.11 5.33
N GLN A 209 -20.79 0.02 6.62
CA GLN A 209 -21.74 1.04 7.07
C GLN A 209 -21.21 2.47 6.83
N THR A 210 -19.88 2.66 6.83
CA THR A 210 -19.27 3.95 6.49
C THR A 210 -19.49 4.30 5.01
N VAL A 211 -19.37 3.33 4.10
CA VAL A 211 -19.70 3.54 2.68
C VAL A 211 -21.16 3.95 2.54
N LYS A 212 -22.08 3.17 3.16
CA LYS A 212 -23.53 3.46 3.12
C LYS A 212 -23.84 4.84 3.67
N PHE A 213 -23.25 5.20 4.80
CA PHE A 213 -23.41 6.52 5.42
C PHE A 213 -22.98 7.67 4.48
N CYS A 214 -21.82 7.54 3.83
CA CYS A 214 -21.36 8.55 2.88
C CYS A 214 -22.29 8.65 1.67
N VAL A 215 -22.78 7.53 1.14
CA VAL A 215 -23.73 7.49 0.02
C VAL A 215 -25.06 8.14 0.40
N GLU A 216 -25.62 7.83 1.57
CA GLU A 216 -26.86 8.42 2.08
C GLU A 216 -26.80 9.94 2.22
N HIS A 217 -25.61 10.49 2.46
CA HIS A 217 -25.39 11.92 2.61
C HIS A 217 -24.77 12.57 1.36
N ASP A 218 -24.78 11.89 0.22
CA ASP A 218 -24.22 12.37 -1.04
C ASP A 218 -22.74 12.81 -0.93
N CYS A 219 -21.97 12.17 -0.07
CA CYS A 219 -20.52 12.35 0.08
C CYS A 219 -19.79 11.34 -0.81
N LEU A 220 -19.87 11.53 -2.13
CA LEU A 220 -19.35 10.59 -3.12
C LEU A 220 -17.91 10.95 -3.52
N PRO A 221 -16.94 10.04 -3.34
CA PRO A 221 -15.56 10.26 -3.75
C PRO A 221 -15.34 9.90 -5.23
N ASP A 222 -14.15 10.17 -5.74
CA ASP A 222 -13.73 9.73 -7.06
C ASP A 222 -13.32 8.24 -7.05
N PHE A 223 -13.01 7.67 -5.89
CA PHE A 223 -12.77 6.24 -5.67
C PHE A 223 -12.96 5.84 -4.21
N TRP A 224 -13.29 4.57 -4.00
CA TRP A 224 -13.36 4.00 -2.66
C TRP A 224 -12.10 3.18 -2.34
N MET A 225 -11.67 3.21 -1.09
CA MET A 225 -10.74 2.25 -0.54
C MET A 225 -11.44 1.45 0.56
N LYS A 226 -11.75 0.18 0.30
CA LYS A 226 -12.60 -0.63 1.17
C LYS A 226 -11.90 -1.91 1.63
N THR A 227 -11.87 -2.13 2.94
CA THR A 227 -11.42 -3.39 3.52
C THR A 227 -12.34 -4.54 3.09
N VAL A 228 -11.73 -5.62 2.63
CA VAL A 228 -12.43 -6.86 2.31
C VAL A 228 -11.53 -8.06 2.60
N HIS A 229 -11.98 -8.96 3.45
CA HIS A 229 -11.34 -10.25 3.71
C HIS A 229 -12.37 -11.21 4.32
N ARG A 230 -12.04 -12.50 4.36
CA ARG A 230 -12.88 -13.50 5.03
C ARG A 230 -12.91 -13.25 6.54
N VAL A 231 -13.97 -13.72 7.18
CA VAL A 231 -14.24 -13.51 8.62
C VAL A 231 -14.46 -14.80 9.38
N ASP A 232 -14.28 -15.95 8.71
CA ASP A 232 -14.53 -17.29 9.24
C ASP A 232 -13.27 -17.96 9.80
N TYR A 233 -12.41 -17.19 10.45
CA TYR A 233 -11.21 -17.70 11.12
C TYR A 233 -11.27 -17.42 12.63
N PRO A 234 -10.63 -18.26 13.48
CA PRO A 234 -10.82 -18.23 14.93
C PRO A 234 -10.57 -16.86 15.60
N THR A 235 -9.67 -16.05 15.08
CA THR A 235 -9.32 -14.74 15.63
C THR A 235 -10.03 -13.57 14.93
N ALA A 236 -11.05 -13.83 14.10
CA ALA A 236 -11.80 -12.78 13.40
C ALA A 236 -12.67 -11.91 14.32
N HIS A 237 -12.96 -12.37 15.54
CA HIS A 237 -13.77 -11.67 16.53
C HIS A 237 -15.13 -11.20 16.01
N LEU A 238 -15.81 -12.08 15.28
CA LEU A 238 -17.19 -11.86 14.87
C LEU A 238 -18.12 -12.39 15.97
N GLY A 239 -19.02 -11.58 16.47
CA GLY A 239 -19.98 -11.99 17.48
C GLY A 239 -20.38 -10.86 18.41
N GLU A 240 -20.51 -11.13 19.71
CA GLU A 240 -20.94 -10.11 20.68
C GLU A 240 -20.06 -8.86 20.73
N ASP A 241 -18.80 -8.99 20.38
CA ASP A 241 -17.87 -7.86 20.29
C ASP A 241 -18.18 -6.90 19.13
N LYS A 242 -18.89 -7.33 18.09
CA LYS A 242 -19.45 -6.43 17.06
C LYS A 242 -20.33 -5.33 17.68
N LYS A 243 -21.04 -5.66 18.78
CA LYS A 243 -21.93 -4.73 19.48
C LYS A 243 -21.17 -3.71 20.33
N LYS A 244 -19.92 -4.01 20.72
CA LYS A 244 -19.12 -3.17 21.62
C LYS A 244 -18.28 -2.13 20.89
N SER A 245 -17.93 -2.36 19.63
CA SER A 245 -17.21 -1.39 18.81
C SER A 245 -17.65 -1.53 17.35
N PRO A 246 -18.50 -0.62 16.86
CA PRO A 246 -18.88 -0.59 15.45
C PRO A 246 -17.71 -0.21 14.54
N VAL A 247 -16.61 0.21 15.12
CA VAL A 247 -15.37 0.63 14.46
C VAL A 247 -14.29 -0.29 14.99
N GLY A 248 -13.60 -1.03 14.17
CA GLY A 248 -12.48 -1.87 14.56
C GLY A 248 -11.31 -1.06 15.14
N LEU A 249 -11.48 -0.54 16.34
CA LEU A 249 -10.59 0.43 16.99
C LEU A 249 -9.45 -0.18 17.81
N GLY A 250 -9.28 -1.49 17.79
CA GLY A 250 -8.12 -2.10 18.44
C GLY A 250 -6.90 -2.07 17.50
N VAL A 251 -5.87 -1.36 17.86
CA VAL A 251 -4.57 -1.37 17.15
C VAL A 251 -3.98 -2.79 17.05
N HIS A 252 -4.52 -3.72 17.81
CA HIS A 252 -4.11 -5.11 17.90
C HIS A 252 -5.21 -6.11 17.53
N ASP A 253 -6.39 -5.62 17.13
CA ASP A 253 -7.53 -6.44 16.76
C ASP A 253 -7.67 -6.50 15.24
N ASN A 254 -7.87 -7.69 14.70
CA ASN A 254 -8.22 -7.88 13.28
C ASN A 254 -9.67 -7.53 12.96
N ARG A 255 -10.32 -6.73 13.78
CA ARG A 255 -11.71 -6.30 13.64
C ARG A 255 -11.87 -5.21 12.60
N PHE A 256 -11.37 -5.45 11.39
CA PHE A 256 -11.39 -4.45 10.34
C PHE A 256 -12.57 -4.55 9.40
N VAL A 257 -13.43 -5.54 9.61
CA VAL A 257 -14.66 -5.69 8.84
C VAL A 257 -15.80 -5.95 9.80
N ASP A 258 -16.95 -5.39 9.48
CA ASP A 258 -18.18 -5.53 10.22
C ASP A 258 -19.16 -6.53 9.60
N CYS A 259 -18.84 -7.05 8.42
CA CYS A 259 -19.68 -7.99 7.68
C CYS A 259 -18.84 -8.96 6.84
N ASP A 260 -19.48 -10.00 6.34
CA ASP A 260 -18.87 -10.92 5.37
C ASP A 260 -18.46 -10.19 4.08
N ARG A 261 -17.41 -10.69 3.42
CA ARG A 261 -16.93 -10.10 2.18
C ARG A 261 -17.96 -10.13 1.05
N GLN A 262 -18.90 -11.10 1.05
CA GLN A 262 -19.96 -11.14 0.05
C GLN A 262 -20.89 -9.94 0.19
N GLU A 263 -21.26 -9.55 1.40
CA GLU A 263 -22.03 -8.32 1.62
C GLU A 263 -21.33 -7.07 1.07
N VAL A 264 -19.98 -7.03 1.20
CA VAL A 264 -19.19 -5.94 0.62
C VAL A 264 -19.26 -5.96 -0.90
N PHE A 265 -19.08 -7.14 -1.51
CA PHE A 265 -19.14 -7.28 -2.97
C PHE A 265 -20.50 -6.90 -3.53
N ASP A 266 -21.59 -7.39 -2.91
CA ASP A 266 -22.95 -7.10 -3.33
C ASP A 266 -23.26 -5.61 -3.26
N TYR A 267 -22.84 -4.93 -2.20
CA TYR A 267 -23.06 -3.51 -2.09
C TYR A 267 -22.15 -2.70 -3.04
N MET A 268 -20.87 -3.03 -3.12
CA MET A 268 -19.94 -2.33 -4.00
C MET A 268 -20.29 -2.53 -5.48
N ALA A 269 -20.97 -3.62 -5.84
CA ALA A 269 -21.50 -3.82 -7.19
C ALA A 269 -22.54 -2.77 -7.60
N THR A 270 -23.22 -2.15 -6.65
CA THR A 270 -24.16 -1.05 -6.90
C THR A 270 -23.48 0.31 -7.10
N ARG A 271 -22.16 0.40 -6.85
CA ARG A 271 -21.44 1.66 -6.89
C ARG A 271 -20.74 1.86 -8.24
N PRO A 272 -20.94 3.04 -8.88
CA PRO A 272 -20.26 3.35 -10.14
C PRO A 272 -18.80 3.77 -9.94
N GLU A 273 -18.42 4.24 -8.75
CA GLU A 273 -17.05 4.68 -8.49
C GLU A 273 -16.09 3.47 -8.48
N PRO A 274 -14.88 3.59 -9.05
CA PRO A 274 -13.85 2.55 -8.92
C PRO A 274 -13.48 2.33 -7.45
N TRP A 275 -13.05 1.12 -7.11
CA TRP A 275 -12.61 0.84 -5.75
C TRP A 275 -11.37 -0.04 -5.65
N ILE A 276 -10.61 0.23 -4.60
CA ILE A 276 -9.40 -0.48 -4.22
C ILE A 276 -9.74 -1.38 -3.03
N ALA A 277 -9.64 -2.69 -3.22
CA ALA A 277 -9.75 -3.65 -2.12
C ALA A 277 -8.45 -3.66 -1.30
N PHE A 278 -8.54 -3.57 0.02
CA PHE A 278 -7.36 -3.72 0.86
C PHE A 278 -7.61 -4.64 2.06
N LYS A 279 -6.53 -5.08 2.72
CA LYS A 279 -6.52 -6.14 3.73
C LYS A 279 -7.02 -7.49 3.21
N VAL A 280 -6.99 -7.70 1.91
CA VAL A 280 -7.53 -8.88 1.22
C VAL A 280 -6.97 -10.21 1.72
N LEU A 281 -5.75 -10.21 2.23
CA LEU A 281 -5.07 -11.40 2.78
C LEU A 281 -5.47 -11.71 4.24
N GLY A 282 -6.35 -10.91 4.87
CA GLY A 282 -6.77 -11.11 6.25
C GLY A 282 -5.60 -11.22 7.25
N ALA A 283 -4.54 -10.40 7.06
CA ALA A 283 -3.31 -10.47 7.84
C ALA A 283 -2.62 -11.85 7.80
N GLY A 284 -2.55 -12.44 6.60
CA GLY A 284 -1.88 -13.71 6.32
C GLY A 284 -2.74 -14.97 6.58
N ILE A 285 -4.06 -14.80 6.68
CA ILE A 285 -5.01 -15.94 6.74
C ILE A 285 -5.22 -16.54 5.36
N GLU A 286 -5.25 -15.72 4.32
CA GLU A 286 -5.47 -16.16 2.95
C GLU A 286 -4.19 -16.02 2.12
N HIS A 287 -3.98 -17.00 1.24
CA HIS A 287 -2.89 -16.93 0.28
C HIS A 287 -3.27 -16.02 -0.90
N PRO A 288 -2.33 -15.27 -1.50
CA PRO A 288 -2.60 -14.43 -2.68
C PRO A 288 -3.29 -15.17 -3.83
N LYS A 289 -2.95 -16.46 -4.06
CA LYS A 289 -3.58 -17.30 -5.10
C LYS A 289 -5.10 -17.43 -4.97
N ASP A 290 -5.62 -17.32 -3.74
CA ASP A 290 -7.05 -17.40 -3.44
C ASP A 290 -7.66 -16.01 -3.31
N ALA A 291 -7.04 -15.16 -2.50
CA ALA A 291 -7.58 -13.86 -2.13
C ALA A 291 -7.65 -12.86 -3.29
N PHE A 292 -6.67 -12.85 -4.20
CA PHE A 292 -6.63 -11.91 -5.31
C PHE A 292 -7.75 -12.20 -6.33
N PRO A 293 -7.87 -13.42 -6.86
CA PRO A 293 -8.99 -13.76 -7.75
C PRO A 293 -10.37 -13.51 -7.13
N ILE A 294 -10.55 -13.87 -5.86
CA ILE A 294 -11.81 -13.64 -5.15
C ILE A 294 -12.13 -12.15 -5.09
N SER A 295 -11.16 -11.31 -4.75
CA SER A 295 -11.36 -9.86 -4.63
C SER A 295 -11.68 -9.21 -5.99
N TRP A 296 -10.98 -9.60 -7.06
CA TRP A 296 -11.26 -9.10 -8.40
C TRP A 296 -12.61 -9.60 -8.94
N ASN A 297 -12.93 -10.87 -8.77
CA ASN A 297 -14.24 -11.43 -9.15
C ASN A 297 -15.38 -10.76 -8.37
N GLY A 298 -15.14 -10.41 -7.10
CA GLY A 298 -16.05 -9.65 -6.25
C GLY A 298 -16.23 -8.19 -6.64
N GLY A 299 -15.56 -7.73 -7.69
CA GLY A 299 -15.77 -6.40 -8.25
C GLY A 299 -14.70 -5.36 -7.94
N ALA A 300 -13.65 -5.68 -7.19
CA ALA A 300 -12.54 -4.76 -6.97
C ALA A 300 -11.85 -4.41 -8.29
N ASP A 301 -11.56 -3.14 -8.50
CA ASP A 301 -10.82 -2.69 -9.68
C ASP A 301 -9.31 -2.79 -9.46
N PHE A 302 -8.90 -2.61 -8.20
CA PHE A 302 -7.52 -2.69 -7.74
C PHE A 302 -7.44 -3.43 -6.41
N ILE A 303 -6.28 -4.00 -6.13
CA ILE A 303 -5.93 -4.60 -4.84
C ILE A 303 -4.75 -3.85 -4.25
N CYS A 304 -4.83 -3.49 -2.97
CA CYS A 304 -3.70 -2.97 -2.20
C CYS A 304 -3.36 -3.94 -1.07
N CYS A 305 -2.14 -4.47 -1.08
CA CYS A 305 -1.63 -5.31 0.01
C CYS A 305 -0.17 -4.99 0.34
N GLY A 306 0.20 -5.20 1.60
CA GLY A 306 1.60 -5.15 2.01
C GLY A 306 2.34 -6.36 1.44
N MET A 307 3.49 -6.12 0.82
CA MET A 307 4.34 -7.17 0.23
C MET A 307 5.77 -6.97 0.71
N TYR A 308 6.38 -8.04 1.21
CA TYR A 308 7.82 -8.06 1.43
C TYR A 308 8.56 -8.11 0.08
N ASP A 309 9.78 -7.66 0.07
CA ASP A 309 10.63 -7.67 -1.12
C ASP A 309 10.77 -9.06 -1.77
N TYR A 310 10.76 -10.13 -0.97
CA TYR A 310 10.78 -11.51 -1.47
C TYR A 310 9.41 -12.05 -1.93
N GLN A 311 8.30 -11.38 -1.60
CA GLN A 311 6.95 -11.79 -2.02
C GLN A 311 6.50 -11.15 -3.34
N LEU A 312 7.05 -9.98 -3.69
CA LEU A 312 6.62 -9.19 -4.84
C LEU A 312 6.57 -10.00 -6.14
N VAL A 313 7.57 -10.83 -6.39
CA VAL A 313 7.64 -11.67 -7.59
C VAL A 313 6.50 -12.69 -7.62
N GLU A 314 6.23 -13.36 -6.50
CA GLU A 314 5.14 -14.34 -6.42
C GLU A 314 3.78 -13.67 -6.57
N ASP A 315 3.54 -12.57 -5.88
CA ASP A 315 2.26 -11.85 -5.90
C ASP A 315 1.96 -11.29 -7.31
N VAL A 316 2.98 -10.80 -8.00
CA VAL A 316 2.85 -10.36 -9.41
C VAL A 316 2.57 -11.54 -10.34
N ASN A 317 3.27 -12.68 -10.16
CA ASN A 317 2.98 -13.88 -10.96
C ASN A 317 1.55 -14.37 -10.75
N VAL A 318 1.03 -14.34 -9.52
CA VAL A 318 -0.39 -14.68 -9.23
C VAL A 318 -1.32 -13.72 -9.96
N SER A 319 -1.02 -12.42 -9.93
CA SER A 319 -1.81 -11.41 -10.63
C SER A 319 -1.78 -11.61 -12.15
N ASN A 320 -0.61 -11.85 -12.72
CA ASN A 320 -0.43 -12.11 -14.15
C ASN A 320 -1.16 -13.38 -14.59
N ALA A 321 -1.13 -14.43 -13.77
CA ALA A 321 -1.88 -15.66 -14.05
C ALA A 321 -3.39 -15.42 -14.09
N TYR A 322 -3.92 -14.58 -13.19
CA TYR A 322 -5.34 -14.22 -13.21
C TYR A 322 -5.73 -13.42 -14.47
N PHE A 323 -4.88 -12.54 -14.93
CA PHE A 323 -5.11 -11.68 -16.09
C PHE A 323 -4.54 -12.25 -17.40
N ALA A 324 -4.07 -13.50 -17.44
CA ALA A 324 -3.39 -14.08 -18.60
C ALA A 324 -4.18 -14.01 -19.92
N ASN A 325 -5.51 -14.03 -19.84
CA ASN A 325 -6.42 -13.91 -20.99
C ASN A 325 -7.11 -12.53 -21.07
N GLY A 326 -6.49 -11.48 -20.51
CA GLY A 326 -7.07 -10.14 -20.41
C GLY A 326 -7.97 -9.98 -19.19
N LEU A 327 -8.87 -8.99 -19.22
CA LEU A 327 -9.80 -8.74 -18.13
C LEU A 327 -10.93 -9.78 -18.15
N PRO A 328 -11.05 -10.62 -17.10
CA PRO A 328 -12.14 -11.61 -17.04
C PRO A 328 -13.52 -10.94 -16.99
N SER A 329 -14.51 -11.61 -17.58
CA SER A 329 -15.90 -11.18 -17.44
C SER A 329 -16.36 -11.32 -16.00
N ARG A 330 -17.06 -10.31 -15.49
CA ARG A 330 -17.63 -10.29 -14.12
C ARG A 330 -18.91 -9.48 -14.09
N ALA A 331 -19.73 -9.67 -13.01
CA ALA A 331 -21.03 -8.99 -12.86
C ALA A 331 -20.87 -7.46 -12.83
N ARG A 332 -19.94 -6.93 -12.01
CA ARG A 332 -19.61 -5.50 -12.01
C ARG A 332 -18.56 -5.21 -13.10
N PRO A 333 -18.83 -4.27 -14.03
CA PRO A 333 -17.84 -3.90 -15.04
C PRO A 333 -16.51 -3.43 -14.42
N TRP A 334 -15.44 -3.63 -15.16
CA TRP A 334 -14.13 -3.09 -14.78
C TRP A 334 -14.10 -1.57 -14.98
N HIS A 335 -13.52 -0.86 -14.03
CA HIS A 335 -13.23 0.57 -14.15
C HIS A 335 -11.75 0.81 -14.48
N GLY A 336 -11.50 1.86 -15.33
CA GLY A 336 -10.18 2.31 -15.70
C GLY A 336 -9.74 1.95 -17.11
#